data_46752f33308996b072af4fa93707a4e9
#
_entry.id   46752f33308996b072af4fa93707a4e9
#
_cell.length_a   1.000
_cell.length_b   1.000
_cell.length_c   1.000
_cell.angle_alpha   90.00
_cell.angle_beta   90.00
_cell.angle_gamma   90.00
#
_symmetry.space_group_name_H-M   'P 1'
#
loop_
_entity.id
_entity.type
_entity.pdbx_description
1 polymer ?
#
loop_
_entity_poly.entity_id
_entity_poly.type
_entity_poly.pdbx_seq_one_letter_code
_entity_poly.pdbx_strand_id
1 'polypeptide(L)'
;MVRKSLVVALLLAIATPLAAQNDNVWSSKRPDGQAPLGVLGGRTLAQGELEFNYRFERLNSRGIWFENDSLPLDLMLEFYPVAPLTLENLTHHFGAAYAPSSDLTVVASMSFSQRQREQFTSGGVFYVTQSDQLGDLEVTGLYNVFDEGATKAHLQMGASVPIGAFDVMAETPFSSPGEEALPYDMRPGAGTFAVLPGATATTQN
;
A
#
# COMPACT_ATOMS: atom_id res chain seq x y z
N MET A 1 21.23 -31.77 -17.78
CA MET A 1 19.88 -31.40 -18.26
C MET A 1 18.72 -31.94 -17.40
N VAL A 2 18.92 -32.92 -16.55
CA VAL A 2 17.86 -33.58 -15.74
C VAL A 2 17.35 -32.75 -14.53
N ARG A 3 18.16 -31.84 -13.98
CA ARG A 3 17.78 -31.09 -12.76
C ARG A 3 16.72 -29.98 -12.97
N LYS A 4 16.62 -29.40 -14.15
CA LYS A 4 15.61 -28.34 -14.42
C LYS A 4 14.21 -28.91 -14.66
N SER A 5 14.13 -30.12 -15.20
CA SER A 5 12.84 -30.81 -15.42
C SER A 5 12.19 -31.30 -14.13
N LEU A 6 12.99 -31.60 -13.10
CA LEU A 6 12.48 -32.05 -11.80
C LEU A 6 11.82 -30.90 -11.00
N VAL A 7 12.32 -29.67 -11.12
CA VAL A 7 11.76 -28.49 -10.44
C VAL A 7 10.43 -28.09 -11.05
N VAL A 8 10.30 -28.16 -12.38
CA VAL A 8 9.04 -27.86 -13.08
C VAL A 8 7.99 -28.96 -12.78
N ALA A 9 8.38 -30.23 -12.69
CA ALA A 9 7.49 -31.28 -12.31
C ALA A 9 7.03 -31.20 -10.84
N LEU A 10 7.86 -30.70 -9.95
CA LEU A 10 7.52 -30.49 -8.54
C LEU A 10 6.55 -29.33 -8.35
N LEU A 11 6.68 -28.26 -9.15
CA LEU A 11 5.76 -27.12 -9.15
C LEU A 11 4.38 -27.49 -9.75
N LEU A 12 4.33 -28.41 -10.72
CA LEU A 12 3.09 -28.93 -11.27
C LEU A 12 2.39 -29.95 -10.35
N ALA A 13 3.13 -30.63 -9.49
CA ALA A 13 2.55 -31.60 -8.53
C ALA A 13 1.85 -30.90 -7.33
N ILE A 14 2.10 -29.62 -7.09
CA ILE A 14 1.43 -28.84 -6.03
C ILE A 14 0.05 -28.31 -6.52
N ALA A 15 -0.21 -28.37 -7.82
CA ALA A 15 -1.47 -27.94 -8.45
C ALA A 15 -2.48 -29.10 -8.62
N THR A 16 -2.50 -30.08 -7.71
CA THR A 16 -3.65 -31.00 -7.65
C THR A 16 -4.82 -30.23 -7.07
N PRO A 17 -5.93 -30.00 -7.83
CA PRO A 17 -7.12 -29.46 -7.22
C PRO A 17 -7.57 -30.46 -6.15
N LEU A 18 -7.63 -30.04 -4.89
CA LEU A 18 -8.51 -30.68 -3.94
C LEU A 18 -9.93 -30.45 -4.47
N ALA A 19 -10.40 -31.42 -5.28
CA ALA A 19 -11.80 -31.49 -5.63
C ALA A 19 -12.57 -31.91 -4.37
N ALA A 20 -12.77 -30.98 -3.46
CA ALA A 20 -13.82 -31.07 -2.47
C ALA A 20 -15.13 -30.89 -3.25
N GLN A 21 -15.85 -32.00 -3.43
CA GLN A 21 -17.20 -32.00 -3.95
C GLN A 21 -18.09 -31.18 -3.03
N ASN A 22 -18.29 -29.91 -3.37
CA ASN A 22 -19.43 -29.11 -2.95
C ASN A 22 -19.79 -28.22 -4.13
N ASP A 23 -21.07 -28.07 -4.41
CA ASP A 23 -21.63 -27.09 -5.33
C ASP A 23 -21.41 -25.67 -4.77
N ASN A 24 -20.15 -25.32 -4.54
CA ASN A 24 -19.76 -24.03 -3.98
C ASN A 24 -19.85 -23.00 -5.07
N VAL A 25 -20.99 -22.34 -5.10
CA VAL A 25 -21.15 -21.10 -5.86
C VAL A 25 -20.54 -19.98 -5.03
N TRP A 26 -19.76 -19.13 -5.66
CA TRP A 26 -19.18 -17.94 -5.04
C TRP A 26 -20.22 -17.13 -4.29
N SER A 27 -19.90 -16.69 -3.08
CA SER A 27 -20.76 -15.82 -2.26
C SER A 27 -19.94 -14.74 -1.57
N SER A 28 -20.26 -13.49 -1.87
CA SER A 28 -19.67 -12.33 -1.17
C SER A 28 -20.10 -12.22 0.30
N LYS A 29 -21.14 -12.98 0.72
CA LYS A 29 -21.63 -13.01 2.10
C LYS A 29 -20.78 -13.89 3.02
N ARG A 30 -19.95 -14.75 2.46
CA ARG A 30 -19.03 -15.58 3.23
C ARG A 30 -17.78 -14.76 3.62
N PRO A 31 -17.17 -15.02 4.78
CA PRO A 31 -15.93 -14.34 5.20
C PRO A 31 -14.77 -14.48 4.19
N ASP A 32 -14.65 -15.63 3.52
CA ASP A 32 -13.65 -15.93 2.50
C ASP A 32 -13.98 -15.31 1.12
N GLY A 33 -15.16 -14.70 0.97
CA GLY A 33 -15.53 -13.88 -0.19
C GLY A 33 -15.09 -12.43 -0.10
N GLN A 34 -14.54 -12.02 1.03
CA GLN A 34 -14.02 -10.68 1.23
C GLN A 34 -12.52 -10.63 0.97
N ALA A 35 -12.05 -9.49 0.44
CA ALA A 35 -10.62 -9.27 0.29
C ALA A 35 -9.92 -9.25 1.66
N PRO A 36 -8.68 -9.73 1.76
CA PRO A 36 -7.87 -9.55 2.97
C PRO A 36 -7.75 -8.07 3.36
N LEU A 37 -7.59 -7.80 4.65
CA LEU A 37 -7.40 -6.44 5.14
C LEU A 37 -6.26 -5.74 4.43
N GLY A 38 -6.52 -4.55 3.91
CA GLY A 38 -5.54 -3.75 3.18
C GLY A 38 -5.43 -4.03 1.68
N VAL A 39 -6.17 -5.01 1.15
CA VAL A 39 -6.25 -5.27 -0.28
C VAL A 39 -7.46 -4.54 -0.85
N LEU A 40 -7.23 -3.50 -1.64
CA LEU A 40 -8.25 -2.84 -2.44
C LEU A 40 -8.38 -3.56 -3.79
N GLY A 41 -9.61 -3.65 -4.30
CA GLY A 41 -9.84 -4.32 -5.58
C GLY A 41 -9.58 -5.83 -5.56
N GLY A 42 -9.63 -6.48 -4.40
CA GLY A 42 -9.48 -7.93 -4.29
C GLY A 42 -10.70 -8.71 -4.81
N ARG A 43 -11.84 -8.04 -5.02
CA ARG A 43 -13.07 -8.63 -5.61
C ARG A 43 -13.78 -7.63 -6.51
N THR A 44 -14.57 -8.14 -7.44
CA THR A 44 -15.55 -7.36 -8.21
C THR A 44 -16.88 -7.33 -7.47
N LEU A 45 -17.64 -6.25 -7.65
CA LEU A 45 -18.96 -6.04 -7.05
C LEU A 45 -20.07 -6.49 -8.01
N ALA A 46 -21.27 -6.76 -7.48
CA ALA A 46 -22.45 -6.96 -8.28
C ALA A 46 -22.89 -5.63 -8.90
N GLN A 47 -23.54 -5.69 -10.10
CA GLN A 47 -24.03 -4.50 -10.78
C GLN A 47 -24.90 -3.63 -9.88
N GLY A 48 -24.58 -2.33 -9.81
CA GLY A 48 -25.28 -1.35 -8.98
C GLY A 48 -24.84 -1.36 -7.51
N GLU A 49 -23.98 -2.29 -7.08
CA GLU A 49 -23.45 -2.34 -5.72
C GLU A 49 -22.46 -1.19 -5.50
N LEU A 50 -22.52 -0.60 -4.30
CA LEU A 50 -21.65 0.45 -3.83
C LEU A 50 -21.01 -0.01 -2.51
N GLU A 51 -19.71 0.10 -2.38
CA GLU A 51 -18.95 -0.25 -1.19
C GLU A 51 -18.10 0.92 -0.75
N PHE A 52 -18.06 1.17 0.57
CA PHE A 52 -17.12 2.09 1.18
C PHE A 52 -16.23 1.33 2.15
N ASN A 53 -14.96 1.68 2.15
CA ASN A 53 -14.01 1.13 3.09
C ASN A 53 -13.20 2.25 3.77
N TYR A 54 -12.81 1.96 5.00
CA TYR A 54 -11.94 2.80 5.79
C TYR A 54 -10.94 1.91 6.53
N ARG A 55 -9.67 2.31 6.49
CA ARG A 55 -8.60 1.66 7.23
C ARG A 55 -7.75 2.71 7.94
N PHE A 56 -7.51 2.48 9.21
CA PHE A 56 -6.53 3.24 9.98
C PHE A 56 -5.24 2.43 10.11
N GLU A 57 -4.12 3.08 9.89
CA GLU A 57 -2.79 2.49 10.02
C GLU A 57 -1.91 3.37 10.89
N ARG A 58 -1.20 2.76 11.83
CA ARG A 58 -0.18 3.41 12.63
C ARG A 58 1.14 2.67 12.45
N LEU A 59 2.13 3.38 11.92
CA LEU A 59 3.50 2.92 11.80
C LEU A 59 4.36 3.71 12.78
N ASN A 60 5.17 3.00 13.56
CA ASN A 60 6.17 3.60 14.43
C ASN A 60 7.52 2.95 14.15
N SER A 61 8.47 3.73 13.65
CA SER A 61 9.83 3.30 13.35
C SER A 61 10.81 4.01 14.26
N ARG A 62 11.86 3.29 14.72
CA ARG A 62 12.87 3.84 15.62
C ARG A 62 14.26 3.45 15.18
N GLY A 63 15.15 4.43 15.20
CA GLY A 63 16.56 4.25 14.86
C GLY A 63 16.80 3.83 13.41
N ILE A 64 18.03 3.50 13.11
CA ILE A 64 18.47 2.91 11.84
C ILE A 64 19.11 1.56 12.14
N TRP A 65 18.88 0.59 11.26
CA TRP A 65 19.47 -0.73 11.32
C TRP A 65 20.41 -0.92 10.14
N PHE A 66 21.54 -1.54 10.40
CA PHE A 66 22.46 -2.02 9.38
C PHE A 66 22.59 -3.54 9.54
N GLU A 67 22.17 -4.28 8.51
CA GLU A 67 22.01 -5.73 8.58
C GLU A 67 21.06 -6.14 9.72
N ASN A 68 21.59 -6.72 10.80
CA ASN A 68 20.82 -7.18 11.97
C ASN A 68 21.05 -6.36 13.24
N ASP A 69 21.88 -5.32 13.16
CA ASP A 69 22.26 -4.51 14.31
C ASP A 69 21.72 -3.08 14.21
N SER A 70 21.27 -2.53 15.34
CA SER A 70 20.91 -1.12 15.40
C SER A 70 22.18 -0.27 15.41
N LEU A 71 22.23 0.74 14.53
CA LEU A 71 23.33 1.70 14.50
C LEU A 71 23.25 2.63 15.73
N PRO A 72 24.33 2.75 16.53
CA PRO A 72 24.42 3.75 17.58
C PRO A 72 24.35 5.18 17.01
N LEU A 73 23.74 6.09 17.78
CA LEU A 73 23.54 7.48 17.34
C LEU A 73 24.86 8.20 17.06
N ASP A 74 25.88 7.99 17.89
CA ASP A 74 27.22 8.55 17.72
C ASP A 74 27.87 8.12 16.41
N LEU A 75 27.79 6.85 16.08
CA LEU A 75 28.33 6.33 14.82
C LEU A 75 27.57 6.92 13.61
N MET A 76 26.25 7.10 13.70
CA MET A 76 25.49 7.74 12.62
C MET A 76 25.93 9.19 12.40
N LEU A 77 26.15 9.93 13.47
CA LEU A 77 26.53 11.35 13.42
C LEU A 77 27.98 11.58 12.96
N GLU A 78 28.82 10.55 12.93
CA GLU A 78 30.15 10.62 12.28
C GLU A 78 30.04 10.72 10.74
N PHE A 79 29.02 10.12 10.15
CA PHE A 79 28.85 10.05 8.70
C PHE A 79 27.76 10.97 8.15
N TYR A 80 26.77 11.32 8.98
CA TYR A 80 25.62 12.11 8.58
C TYR A 80 25.39 13.32 9.49
N PRO A 81 25.08 14.48 8.95
CA PRO A 81 24.81 15.68 9.75
C PRO A 81 23.53 15.57 10.57
N VAL A 82 22.62 14.66 10.21
CA VAL A 82 21.32 14.45 10.88
C VAL A 82 21.07 12.95 11.02
N ALA A 83 20.72 12.53 12.22
CA ALA A 83 20.28 11.18 12.53
C ALA A 83 18.77 11.16 12.82
N PRO A 84 17.96 10.36 12.10
CA PRO A 84 16.56 10.12 12.46
C PRO A 84 16.49 9.25 13.70
N LEU A 85 15.69 9.68 14.69
CA LEU A 85 15.47 8.94 15.94
C LEU A 85 14.19 8.12 15.87
N THR A 86 13.08 8.79 15.52
CA THR A 86 11.76 8.16 15.39
C THR A 86 11.05 8.71 14.17
N LEU A 87 10.16 7.87 13.61
CA LEU A 87 9.14 8.28 12.66
C LEU A 87 7.82 7.66 13.08
N GLU A 88 6.85 8.48 13.43
CA GLU A 88 5.47 8.07 13.60
C GLU A 88 4.65 8.51 12.38
N ASN A 89 3.89 7.57 11.83
CA ASN A 89 2.99 7.82 10.72
C ASN A 89 1.61 7.25 11.08
N LEU A 90 0.61 8.12 11.11
CA LEU A 90 -0.79 7.80 11.26
C LEU A 90 -1.46 8.04 9.92
N THR A 91 -2.00 6.98 9.30
CA THR A 91 -2.62 7.09 7.97
C THR A 91 -4.07 6.62 8.01
N HIS A 92 -4.95 7.47 7.52
CA HIS A 92 -6.35 7.18 7.27
C HIS A 92 -6.52 6.90 5.78
N HIS A 93 -6.90 5.67 5.42
CA HIS A 93 -7.19 5.28 4.05
C HIS A 93 -8.71 5.25 3.85
N PHE A 94 -9.17 5.94 2.84
CA PHE A 94 -10.58 5.98 2.41
C PHE A 94 -10.67 5.35 1.03
N GLY A 95 -11.65 4.48 0.84
CA GLY A 95 -11.91 3.88 -0.44
C GLY A 95 -13.41 3.80 -0.73
N ALA A 96 -13.75 3.85 -2.00
CA ALA A 96 -15.08 3.61 -2.51
C ALA A 96 -14.99 2.76 -3.77
N ALA A 97 -15.91 1.82 -3.92
CA ALA A 97 -16.03 0.99 -5.12
C ALA A 97 -17.48 0.99 -5.60
N TYR A 98 -17.66 1.03 -6.91
CA TYR A 98 -18.97 0.98 -7.58
C TYR A 98 -18.90 0.10 -8.82
N ALA A 99 -19.92 -0.74 -9.03
CA ALA A 99 -20.06 -1.57 -10.21
C ALA A 99 -21.11 -1.01 -11.18
N PRO A 100 -20.72 -0.29 -12.24
CA PRO A 100 -21.66 0.18 -13.25
C PRO A 100 -22.26 -0.95 -14.10
N SER A 101 -21.58 -2.10 -14.21
CA SER A 101 -22.05 -3.30 -14.87
C SER A 101 -21.63 -4.57 -14.13
N SER A 102 -22.09 -5.74 -14.57
CA SER A 102 -21.70 -7.04 -14.04
C SER A 102 -20.21 -7.34 -14.19
N ASP A 103 -19.57 -6.75 -15.21
CA ASP A 103 -18.20 -7.07 -15.60
C ASP A 103 -17.18 -6.03 -15.14
N LEU A 104 -17.64 -4.84 -14.76
CA LEU A 104 -16.77 -3.73 -14.40
C LEU A 104 -17.06 -3.21 -12.99
N THR A 105 -16.03 -3.13 -12.16
CA THR A 105 -16.04 -2.41 -10.89
C THR A 105 -14.99 -1.30 -10.95
N VAL A 106 -15.36 -0.10 -10.56
CA VAL A 106 -14.43 1.03 -10.42
C VAL A 106 -14.17 1.25 -8.95
N VAL A 107 -12.89 1.31 -8.56
CA VAL A 107 -12.42 1.56 -7.20
C VAL A 107 -11.68 2.88 -7.19
N ALA A 108 -11.98 3.74 -6.24
CA ALA A 108 -11.24 4.96 -5.96
C ALA A 108 -10.73 4.93 -4.52
N SER A 109 -9.50 5.36 -4.30
CA SER A 109 -8.90 5.44 -2.96
C SER A 109 -8.02 6.66 -2.79
N MET A 110 -7.98 7.15 -1.56
CA MET A 110 -7.15 8.29 -1.16
C MET A 110 -6.76 8.11 0.30
N SER A 111 -5.60 8.67 0.69
CA SER A 111 -5.15 8.66 2.08
C SER A 111 -4.98 10.07 2.64
N PHE A 112 -5.11 10.17 3.97
CA PHE A 112 -4.66 11.32 4.75
C PHE A 112 -3.65 10.82 5.77
N SER A 113 -2.45 11.42 5.77
CA SER A 113 -1.35 11.00 6.64
C SER A 113 -0.92 12.13 7.55
N GLN A 114 -0.72 11.78 8.82
CA GLN A 114 -0.10 12.62 9.84
C GLN A 114 1.24 11.99 10.19
N ARG A 115 2.34 12.71 9.91
CA ARG A 115 3.70 12.21 10.08
C ARG A 115 4.46 13.10 11.02
N GLN A 116 5.14 12.49 11.98
CA GLN A 116 6.03 13.16 12.90
C GLN A 116 7.38 12.46 12.91
N ARG A 117 8.45 13.22 12.75
CA ARG A 117 9.81 12.71 12.73
C ARG A 117 10.67 13.45 13.73
N GLU A 118 11.23 12.72 14.68
CA GLU A 118 12.22 13.23 15.62
C GLU A 118 13.63 13.00 15.07
N GLN A 119 14.47 14.02 15.19
CA GLN A 119 15.79 14.03 14.60
C GLN A 119 16.80 14.68 15.54
N PHE A 120 18.07 14.30 15.38
CA PHE A 120 19.18 14.85 16.14
C PHE A 120 20.32 15.22 15.19
N THR A 121 20.91 16.41 15.38
CA THR A 121 22.01 16.87 14.54
C THR A 121 23.37 16.54 15.14
N SER A 122 24.43 16.49 14.32
CA SER A 122 25.82 16.38 14.78
C SER A 122 26.24 17.59 15.64
N GLY A 123 25.55 18.73 15.51
CA GLY A 123 25.72 19.92 16.38
C GLY A 123 25.01 19.82 17.73
N GLY A 124 24.37 18.69 18.07
CA GLY A 124 23.72 18.49 19.37
C GLY A 124 22.31 19.06 19.48
N VAL A 125 21.65 19.39 18.35
CA VAL A 125 20.29 19.95 18.33
C VAL A 125 19.26 18.86 18.09
N PHE A 126 18.30 18.70 19.00
CA PHE A 126 17.11 17.91 18.82
C PHE A 126 16.01 18.76 18.18
N TYR A 127 15.32 18.22 17.16
CA TYR A 127 14.18 18.90 16.53
C TYR A 127 13.17 17.89 15.99
N VAL A 128 11.95 18.37 15.76
CA VAL A 128 10.83 17.58 15.28
C VAL A 128 10.26 18.24 14.03
N THR A 129 10.05 17.45 12.99
CA THR A 129 9.30 17.87 11.79
C THR A 129 7.97 17.15 11.73
N GLN A 130 6.94 17.83 11.23
CA GLN A 130 5.57 17.31 11.12
C GLN A 130 5.00 17.58 9.72
N SER A 131 4.13 16.69 9.28
CA SER A 131 3.42 16.82 8.01
C SER A 131 2.04 16.17 8.12
N ASP A 132 0.99 16.97 7.89
CA ASP A 132 -0.42 16.55 7.94
C ASP A 132 -1.04 16.83 6.57
N GLN A 133 -1.03 15.83 5.67
CA GLN A 133 -1.34 16.04 4.26
C GLN A 133 -2.14 14.89 3.63
N LEU A 134 -2.80 15.21 2.52
CA LEU A 134 -3.44 14.21 1.64
C LEU A 134 -2.40 13.51 0.76
N GLY A 135 -2.61 12.23 0.53
CA GLY A 135 -1.91 11.45 -0.50
C GLY A 135 -2.56 11.57 -1.87
N ASP A 136 -2.03 10.83 -2.83
CA ASP A 136 -2.52 10.81 -4.19
C ASP A 136 -3.89 10.10 -4.29
N LEU A 137 -4.66 10.46 -5.31
CA LEU A 137 -5.88 9.77 -5.68
C LEU A 137 -5.55 8.60 -6.59
N GLU A 138 -5.95 7.40 -6.21
CA GLU A 138 -5.88 6.22 -7.04
C GLU A 138 -7.26 5.85 -7.57
N VAL A 139 -7.35 5.59 -8.87
CA VAL A 139 -8.58 5.10 -9.51
C VAL A 139 -8.24 3.87 -10.33
N THR A 140 -8.92 2.76 -10.06
CA THR A 140 -8.66 1.45 -10.70
C THR A 140 -9.96 0.85 -11.22
N GLY A 141 -9.98 0.43 -12.48
CA GLY A 141 -11.02 -0.42 -13.05
C GLY A 141 -10.65 -1.90 -12.86
N LEU A 142 -11.59 -2.69 -12.38
CA LEU A 142 -11.51 -4.15 -12.26
C LEU A 142 -12.44 -4.74 -13.31
N TYR A 143 -11.89 -5.46 -14.28
CA TYR A 143 -12.67 -6.11 -15.34
C TYR A 143 -12.71 -7.61 -15.11
N ASN A 144 -13.91 -8.15 -14.91
CA ASN A 144 -14.15 -9.57 -14.68
C ASN A 144 -13.89 -10.36 -15.96
N VAL A 145 -12.96 -11.32 -15.90
CA VAL A 145 -12.60 -12.16 -17.05
C VAL A 145 -13.01 -13.63 -16.86
N PHE A 146 -13.27 -14.02 -15.61
CA PHE A 146 -13.69 -15.38 -15.28
C PHE A 146 -14.56 -15.38 -14.03
N ASP A 147 -15.73 -16.00 -14.10
CA ASP A 147 -16.67 -16.14 -12.99
C ASP A 147 -17.42 -17.45 -13.13
N GLU A 148 -16.83 -18.55 -12.66
CA GLU A 148 -17.46 -19.87 -12.71
C GLU A 148 -17.31 -20.61 -11.39
N GLY A 149 -18.45 -21.09 -10.87
CA GLY A 149 -18.51 -21.86 -9.64
C GLY A 149 -17.94 -21.11 -8.43
N ALA A 150 -16.90 -21.66 -7.83
CA ALA A 150 -16.22 -21.09 -6.68
C ALA A 150 -15.04 -20.17 -7.06
N THR A 151 -14.73 -20.01 -8.35
CA THR A 151 -13.53 -19.29 -8.82
C THR A 151 -13.91 -18.05 -9.59
N LYS A 152 -13.23 -16.94 -9.27
CA LYS A 152 -13.34 -15.65 -9.98
C LYS A 152 -11.95 -15.14 -10.33
N ALA A 153 -11.84 -14.48 -11.49
CA ALA A 153 -10.64 -13.77 -11.86
C ALA A 153 -10.97 -12.46 -12.58
N HIS A 154 -10.21 -11.42 -12.28
CA HIS A 154 -10.34 -10.12 -12.92
C HIS A 154 -8.98 -9.50 -13.24
N LEU A 155 -8.95 -8.70 -14.29
CA LEU A 155 -7.84 -7.83 -14.63
C LEU A 155 -8.06 -6.45 -14.00
N GLN A 156 -6.97 -5.79 -13.68
CA GLN A 156 -6.96 -4.47 -13.07
C GLN A 156 -6.15 -3.50 -13.94
N MET A 157 -6.70 -2.32 -14.12
CA MET A 157 -5.99 -1.21 -14.73
C MET A 157 -6.35 0.07 -13.98
N GLY A 158 -5.35 0.69 -13.37
CA GLY A 158 -5.52 1.90 -12.58
C GLY A 158 -4.51 2.98 -12.92
N ALA A 159 -4.76 4.15 -12.34
CA ALA A 159 -3.85 5.28 -12.37
C ALA A 159 -3.82 5.95 -11.00
N SER A 160 -2.63 6.35 -10.58
CA SER A 160 -2.43 7.29 -9.47
C SER A 160 -2.31 8.70 -10.03
N VAL A 161 -3.14 9.61 -9.52
CA VAL A 161 -3.17 11.02 -9.90
C VAL A 161 -2.48 11.82 -8.81
N PRO A 162 -1.43 12.60 -9.11
CA PRO A 162 -0.61 13.30 -8.13
C PRO A 162 -1.31 14.56 -7.62
N ILE A 163 -2.38 14.38 -6.86
CA ILE A 163 -3.07 15.48 -6.15
C ILE A 163 -2.61 15.62 -4.70
N GLY A 164 -1.86 14.64 -4.21
CA GLY A 164 -1.27 14.63 -2.88
C GLY A 164 -0.12 15.63 -2.74
N ALA A 165 0.17 15.99 -1.49
CA ALA A 165 1.25 16.93 -1.20
C ALA A 165 2.62 16.22 -1.36
N PHE A 166 3.38 16.64 -2.36
CA PHE A 166 4.77 16.19 -2.55
C PHE A 166 5.79 17.30 -2.24
N ASP A 167 5.34 18.56 -2.17
CA ASP A 167 6.18 19.73 -1.93
C ASP A 167 5.93 20.26 -0.52
N VAL A 168 6.26 19.42 0.48
CA VAL A 168 6.05 19.72 1.89
C VAL A 168 7.28 20.39 2.44
N MET A 169 7.10 21.60 3.00
CA MET A 169 8.15 22.44 3.54
C MET A 169 7.98 22.57 5.06
N ALA A 170 9.08 22.71 5.79
CA ALA A 170 9.07 23.05 7.21
C ALA A 170 10.35 23.77 7.62
N GLU A 171 10.28 24.46 8.75
CA GLU A 171 11.47 25.03 9.40
C GLU A 171 12.31 23.91 10.02
N THR A 172 13.61 23.93 9.76
CA THR A 172 14.60 23.03 10.32
C THR A 172 15.80 23.81 10.86
N PRO A 173 16.68 23.22 11.67
CA PRO A 173 17.91 23.91 12.09
C PRO A 173 18.84 24.35 10.96
N PHE A 174 18.60 23.86 9.73
CA PHE A 174 19.40 24.17 8.54
C PHE A 174 18.73 25.18 7.60
N SER A 175 17.42 25.36 7.73
CA SER A 175 16.68 26.39 7.01
C SER A 175 16.84 27.74 7.73
N SER A 176 17.56 28.68 7.15
CA SER A 176 17.73 30.00 7.79
C SER A 176 17.86 31.13 6.78
N PRO A 177 16.99 32.17 6.87
CA PRO A 177 15.62 32.14 7.41
C PRO A 177 14.64 31.56 6.35
N GLY A 178 13.74 30.70 6.75
CA GLY A 178 12.71 30.15 5.86
C GLY A 178 12.43 28.67 6.11
N GLU A 179 11.78 28.05 5.15
CA GLU A 179 11.41 26.62 5.18
C GLU A 179 12.29 25.81 4.22
N GLU A 180 12.51 24.56 4.55
CA GLU A 180 13.24 23.59 3.74
C GLU A 180 12.33 22.42 3.36
N ALA A 181 12.56 21.84 2.17
CA ALA A 181 11.80 20.70 1.70
C ALA A 181 12.04 19.48 2.58
N LEU A 182 10.96 18.96 3.16
CA LEU A 182 11.04 17.76 4.00
C LEU A 182 11.49 16.53 3.20
N PRO A 183 12.09 15.52 3.84
CA PRO A 183 12.46 14.26 3.21
C PRO A 183 11.25 13.53 2.61
N TYR A 184 11.48 12.62 1.66
CA TYR A 184 10.41 11.90 0.96
C TYR A 184 9.49 11.09 1.89
N ASP A 185 10.03 10.54 2.97
CA ASP A 185 9.25 9.82 3.97
C ASP A 185 8.27 10.71 4.77
N MET A 186 8.40 12.05 4.63
CA MET A 186 7.49 13.05 5.19
C MET A 186 6.48 13.58 4.16
N ARG A 187 6.54 13.13 2.90
CA ARG A 187 5.68 13.58 1.79
C ARG A 187 4.71 12.46 1.43
N PRO A 188 3.38 12.60 1.59
CA PRO A 188 2.42 11.55 1.26
C PRO A 188 2.13 11.43 -0.23
N GLY A 189 2.29 12.48 -1.03
CA GLY A 189 2.12 12.46 -2.48
C GLY A 189 3.40 12.08 -3.22
N ALA A 190 3.27 11.37 -4.34
CA ALA A 190 4.40 10.98 -5.18
C ALA A 190 4.85 12.10 -6.16
N GLY A 191 3.99 13.10 -6.41
CA GLY A 191 4.24 14.19 -7.35
C GLY A 191 4.28 13.75 -8.82
N THR A 192 3.91 12.52 -9.14
CA THR A 192 3.96 11.96 -10.49
C THR A 192 2.79 11.01 -10.74
N PHE A 193 2.36 10.94 -12.00
CA PHE A 193 1.39 9.94 -12.45
C PHE A 193 2.02 8.55 -12.45
N ALA A 194 1.24 7.56 -12.00
CA ALA A 194 1.62 6.15 -12.12
C ALA A 194 0.48 5.35 -12.76
N VAL A 195 0.85 4.32 -13.52
CA VAL A 195 -0.09 3.32 -14.06
C VAL A 195 0.00 2.07 -13.21
N LEU A 196 -1.16 1.53 -12.82
CA LEU A 196 -1.30 0.44 -11.85
C LEU A 196 -1.96 -0.79 -12.52
N PRO A 197 -1.20 -1.58 -13.30
CA PRO A 197 -1.72 -2.83 -13.86
C PRO A 197 -1.74 -3.93 -12.79
N GLY A 198 -2.72 -4.83 -12.88
CA GLY A 198 -2.82 -5.97 -11.98
C GLY A 198 -3.75 -7.06 -12.48
N ALA A 199 -3.72 -8.20 -11.81
CA ALA A 199 -4.65 -9.29 -12.00
C ALA A 199 -4.87 -10.00 -10.67
N THR A 200 -6.10 -10.45 -10.42
CA THR A 200 -6.46 -11.18 -9.21
C THR A 200 -7.25 -12.42 -9.61
N ALA A 201 -6.91 -13.53 -8.98
CA ALA A 201 -7.69 -14.76 -9.04
C ALA A 201 -7.98 -15.24 -7.62
N THR A 202 -9.24 -15.58 -7.34
CA THR A 202 -9.71 -16.01 -6.03
C THR A 202 -10.57 -17.26 -6.16
N THR A 203 -10.52 -18.14 -5.18
CA THR A 203 -11.39 -19.32 -5.11
C THR A 203 -11.89 -19.50 -3.68
N GLN A 204 -13.14 -19.95 -3.55
CA GLN A 204 -13.76 -20.33 -2.27
C GLN A 204 -13.77 -21.86 -2.13
N ASN A 205 -13.42 -22.38 -0.95
CA ASN A 205 -13.44 -23.80 -0.63
C ASN A 205 -14.65 -24.17 0.22
#